data_f8787984fc582abf24760c628042e918
#
_entry.id   f8787984fc582abf24760c628042e918
#
_cell.length_a   1.000
_cell.length_b   1.000
_cell.length_c   1.000
_cell.angle_alpha   90.00
_cell.angle_beta   90.00
_cell.angle_gamma   90.00
#
_symmetry.space_group_name_H-M   'P 1'
#
loop_
_entity.id
_entity.type
_entity.pdbx_description
1 polymer ?
#
loop_
_entity_poly.entity_id
_entity_poly.type
_entity_poly.pdbx_seq_one_letter_code
_entity_poly.pdbx_strand_id
1 'polypeptide(L)'
;MDRKKVAWTDQAKADLRAIDQPTALRILHTVARYLASGEGDVKRLQGIEPPEMRLRVGDYRVRFYDHGDSILVLAVKHRREAYR
;
A
#
# COMPACT_ATOMS: atom_id res chain seq x y z
N MET A 1 18.16 9.97 -9.00
CA MET A 1 16.72 10.00 -9.11
C MET A 1 16.10 9.80 -7.75
N ASP A 2 15.18 10.67 -7.42
CA ASP A 2 14.59 10.63 -6.10
C ASP A 2 13.49 9.59 -6.04
N ARG A 3 13.59 8.70 -5.05
CA ARG A 3 12.52 7.77 -4.76
C ARG A 3 11.42 8.50 -4.02
N LYS A 4 10.19 8.06 -4.21
CA LYS A 4 9.09 8.53 -3.38
C LYS A 4 9.34 8.13 -1.94
N LYS A 5 8.99 9.02 -1.03
CA LYS A 5 9.04 8.72 0.40
C LYS A 5 7.78 7.98 0.80
N VAL A 6 7.88 7.14 1.82
CA VAL A 6 6.74 6.39 2.33
C VAL A 6 6.57 6.64 3.83
N ALA A 7 5.34 6.90 4.23
CA ALA A 7 4.94 6.94 5.64
C ALA A 7 3.84 5.90 5.86
N TRP A 8 3.79 5.34 7.05
CA TRP A 8 2.83 4.31 7.44
C TRP A 8 2.02 4.80 8.61
N THR A 9 0.69 4.74 8.50
CA THR A 9 -0.17 5.06 9.64
C THR A 9 -0.02 4.00 10.73
N ASP A 10 -0.46 4.32 11.94
CA ASP A 10 -0.47 3.34 13.04
C ASP A 10 -1.32 2.14 12.67
N GLN A 11 -2.43 2.36 11.97
CA GLN A 11 -3.28 1.27 11.49
C GLN A 11 -2.53 0.36 10.53
N ALA A 12 -1.80 0.93 9.57
CA ALA A 12 -1.04 0.14 8.62
C ALA A 12 0.06 -0.66 9.30
N LYS A 13 0.73 -0.07 10.27
CA LYS A 13 1.76 -0.78 11.05
C LYS A 13 1.16 -1.94 11.84
N ALA A 14 0.01 -1.72 12.48
CA ALA A 14 -0.70 -2.77 13.21
C ALA A 14 -1.14 -3.89 12.27
N ASP A 15 -1.63 -3.54 11.09
CA ASP A 15 -2.03 -4.53 10.09
C ASP A 15 -0.85 -5.42 9.69
N LEU A 16 0.32 -4.81 9.43
CA LEU A 16 1.52 -5.58 9.07
C LEU A 16 1.96 -6.52 10.18
N ARG A 17 1.88 -6.08 11.44
CA ARG A 17 2.27 -6.93 12.58
C ARG A 17 1.35 -8.13 12.74
N ALA A 18 0.10 -8.01 12.29
CA ALA A 18 -0.87 -9.09 12.39
C ALA A 18 -0.73 -10.12 11.26
N ILE A 19 0.08 -9.82 10.25
CA ILE A 19 0.29 -10.69 9.08
C ILE A 19 1.53 -11.56 9.33
N ASP A 20 1.53 -12.79 8.82
CA ASP A 20 2.70 -13.66 8.94
C ASP A 20 3.93 -13.01 8.29
N GLN A 21 5.10 -13.29 8.83
CA GLN A 21 6.33 -12.60 8.43
C GLN A 21 6.64 -12.72 6.94
N PRO A 22 6.59 -13.90 6.31
CA PRO A 22 6.88 -14.00 4.87
C PRO A 22 5.95 -13.13 4.03
N THR A 23 4.68 -13.10 4.36
CA THR A 23 3.69 -12.29 3.62
C THR A 23 3.95 -10.79 3.86
N ALA A 24 4.23 -10.39 5.10
CA ALA A 24 4.53 -9.00 5.42
C ALA A 24 5.76 -8.52 4.64
N LEU A 25 6.82 -9.33 4.56
CA LEU A 25 8.00 -9.01 3.78
C LEU A 25 7.69 -8.86 2.29
N ARG A 26 6.85 -9.74 1.75
CA ARG A 26 6.42 -9.66 0.36
C ARG A 26 5.70 -8.34 0.09
N ILE A 27 4.83 -7.93 1.01
CA ILE A 27 4.11 -6.66 0.91
C ILE A 27 5.10 -5.49 0.91
N LEU A 28 6.06 -5.48 1.83
CA LEU A 28 7.07 -4.44 1.92
C LEU A 28 7.92 -4.36 0.65
N HIS A 29 8.33 -5.50 0.09
CA HIS A 29 9.08 -5.54 -1.15
C HIS A 29 8.27 -4.99 -2.33
N THR A 30 6.99 -5.33 -2.40
CA THR A 30 6.12 -4.88 -3.48
C THR A 30 5.90 -3.36 -3.39
N VAL A 31 5.72 -2.84 -2.17
CA VAL A 31 5.61 -1.39 -1.97
C VAL A 31 6.91 -0.69 -2.38
N ALA A 32 8.05 -1.25 -1.99
CA ALA A 32 9.36 -0.67 -2.36
C ALA A 32 9.56 -0.64 -3.87
N ARG A 33 9.14 -1.70 -4.57
CA ARG A 33 9.22 -1.75 -6.04
C ARG A 33 8.35 -0.67 -6.67
N TYR A 34 7.14 -0.51 -6.16
CA TYR A 34 6.24 0.54 -6.64
C TYR A 34 6.86 1.93 -6.44
N LEU A 35 7.47 2.18 -5.29
CA LEU A 35 8.12 3.46 -5.00
C LEU A 35 9.28 3.73 -5.94
N ALA A 36 10.04 2.69 -6.30
CA ALA A 36 11.23 2.83 -7.13
C ALA A 36 10.92 2.99 -8.61
N SER A 37 9.92 2.27 -9.13
CA SER A 37 9.68 2.16 -10.57
C SER A 37 8.24 2.44 -11.00
N GLY A 38 7.31 2.55 -10.07
CA GLY A 38 5.89 2.66 -10.39
C GLY A 38 5.26 1.34 -10.79
N GLU A 39 6.02 0.23 -10.75
CA GLU A 39 5.49 -1.07 -11.12
C GLU A 39 4.64 -1.66 -10.01
N GLY A 40 3.56 -2.30 -10.39
CA GLY A 40 2.67 -2.98 -9.47
C GLY A 40 1.26 -3.00 -9.99
N ASP A 41 0.44 -3.86 -9.39
CA ASP A 41 -0.97 -3.95 -9.71
C ASP A 41 -1.72 -2.91 -8.88
N VAL A 42 -1.76 -1.68 -9.39
CA VAL A 42 -2.30 -0.52 -8.69
C VAL A 42 -3.58 -0.05 -9.36
N LYS A 43 -4.60 0.18 -8.56
CA LYS A 43 -5.87 0.74 -9.01
C LYS A 43 -6.14 2.04 -8.28
N ARG A 44 -6.48 3.08 -9.04
CA ARG A 44 -6.86 4.37 -8.49
C ARG A 44 -8.36 4.38 -8.20
N LEU A 45 -8.73 4.79 -6.99
CA LEU A 45 -10.13 4.97 -6.63
C LEU A 45 -10.56 6.37 -7.05
N GLN A 46 -11.66 6.45 -7.79
CA GLN A 46 -12.16 7.72 -8.31
C GLN A 46 -13.00 8.45 -7.28
N GLY A 47 -13.07 9.78 -7.44
CA GLY A 47 -13.94 10.61 -6.62
C GLY A 47 -13.40 10.92 -5.22
N ILE A 48 -12.15 10.57 -4.94
CA ILE A 48 -11.52 10.82 -3.63
C ILE A 48 -10.34 11.77 -3.82
N GLU A 49 -10.28 12.81 -3.00
CA GLU A 49 -9.17 13.76 -2.96
C GLU A 49 -8.57 13.81 -1.56
N PRO A 50 -7.25 13.60 -1.39
CA PRO A 50 -6.29 13.23 -2.43
C PRO A 50 -6.58 11.84 -3.01
N PRO A 51 -6.02 11.49 -4.18
CA PRO A 51 -6.29 10.19 -4.79
C PRO A 51 -5.89 9.03 -3.89
N GLU A 52 -6.83 8.14 -3.64
CA GLU A 52 -6.56 6.91 -2.92
C GLU A 52 -6.25 5.80 -3.92
N MET A 53 -5.18 5.07 -3.66
CA MET A 53 -4.70 3.99 -4.50
C MET A 53 -4.80 2.67 -3.75
N ARG A 54 -4.95 1.59 -4.50
CA ARG A 54 -4.86 0.22 -3.96
C ARG A 54 -3.81 -0.55 -4.71
N LEU A 55 -2.83 -1.05 -3.99
CA LEU A 55 -1.80 -1.93 -4.53
C LEU A 55 -2.15 -3.36 -4.13
N ARG A 56 -2.32 -4.21 -5.12
CA ARG A 56 -2.62 -5.62 -4.89
C ARG A 56 -1.33 -6.39 -4.67
N VAL A 57 -1.28 -7.14 -3.56
CA VAL A 57 -0.16 -8.03 -3.25
C VAL A 57 -0.75 -9.38 -2.83
N GLY A 58 -0.87 -10.31 -3.78
CA GLY A 58 -1.52 -11.59 -3.52
C GLY A 58 -2.95 -11.40 -3.04
N ASP A 59 -3.26 -11.90 -1.86
CA ASP A 59 -4.59 -11.78 -1.27
C ASP A 59 -4.76 -10.49 -0.45
N TYR A 60 -3.75 -9.64 -0.43
CA TYR A 60 -3.78 -8.41 0.35
C TYR A 60 -3.92 -7.19 -0.53
N ARG A 61 -4.49 -6.13 0.04
CA ARG A 61 -4.65 -4.83 -0.61
C ARG A 61 -4.01 -3.78 0.28
N VAL A 62 -3.07 -3.03 -0.28
CA VAL A 62 -2.41 -1.92 0.40
C VAL A 62 -3.10 -0.64 -0.07
N ARG A 63 -3.77 0.03 0.86
CA ARG A 63 -4.42 1.31 0.57
C ARG A 63 -3.48 2.44 0.92
N PHE A 64 -3.31 3.38 0.02
CA PHE A 64 -2.44 4.52 0.27
C PHE A 64 -2.91 5.76 -0.47
N TYR A 65 -2.54 6.93 0.06
CA TYR A 65 -2.67 8.20 -0.65
C TYR A 65 -1.37 8.47 -1.41
N ASP A 66 -1.49 8.91 -2.66
CA ASP A 66 -0.34 9.30 -3.47
C ASP A 66 -0.30 10.82 -3.54
N HIS A 67 0.73 11.40 -2.94
CA HIS A 67 0.95 12.85 -2.93
C HIS A 67 1.98 13.29 -3.97
N GLY A 68 2.36 12.41 -4.90
CA GLY A 68 3.34 12.70 -5.93
C GLY A 68 4.75 12.32 -5.51
N ASP A 69 5.32 13.06 -4.57
CA ASP A 69 6.68 12.80 -4.06
C ASP A 69 6.71 11.86 -2.85
N SER A 70 5.55 11.56 -2.30
CA SER A 70 5.44 10.67 -1.15
C SER A 70 4.13 9.91 -1.20
N ILE A 71 4.08 8.80 -0.49
CA ILE A 71 2.82 8.08 -0.26
C ILE A 71 2.60 7.89 1.23
N LEU A 72 1.33 7.86 1.61
CA LEU A 72 0.92 7.56 2.99
C LEU A 72 0.11 6.27 2.96
N VAL A 73 0.66 5.19 3.52
CA VAL A 73 -0.02 3.91 3.59
C VAL A 73 -1.03 3.94 4.74
N LEU A 74 -2.29 3.75 4.40
CA LEU A 74 -3.42 3.86 5.33
C LEU A 74 -3.73 2.55 6.02
N ALA A 75 -3.69 1.45 5.28
CA ALA A 75 -4.09 0.15 5.78
C ALA A 75 -3.59 -0.96 4.87
N VAL A 76 -3.41 -2.16 5.44
CA VAL A 76 -3.08 -3.37 4.69
C VAL A 76 -4.14 -4.41 5.08
N LYS A 77 -5.05 -4.73 4.17
CA LYS A 77 -6.18 -5.59 4.46
C LYS A 77 -6.20 -6.81 3.55
N HIS A 78 -6.64 -7.93 4.11
CA HIS A 78 -6.94 -9.11 3.31
C HIS A 78 -8.10 -8.79 2.37
N ARG A 79 -8.11 -9.37 1.17
CA ARG A 79 -9.14 -9.09 0.16
C ARG A 79 -10.56 -9.23 0.70
N ARG A 80 -10.80 -10.14 1.64
CA ARG A 80 -12.12 -10.33 2.25
C ARG A 80 -12.56 -9.11 3.05
N GLU A 81 -11.61 -8.43 3.70
CA GLU A 81 -11.89 -7.24 4.50
C GLU A 81 -11.97 -5.99 3.64
N ALA A 82 -11.22 -5.96 2.53
CA ALA A 82 -11.13 -4.78 1.68
C ALA A 82 -12.44 -4.45 0.95
N TYR A 83 -13.31 -5.43 0.79
CA TYR A 83 -14.58 -5.27 0.05
C TYR A 83 -15.82 -5.25 0.94
N ARG A 84 -15.63 -5.06 2.22
CA ARG A 84 -16.75 -4.89 3.15
C ARG A 84 -17.25 -3.46 3.14
#